data_85c8c4f5133ccf9adddcb793a354950c
#
_entry.id   85c8c4f5133ccf9adddcb793a354950c
#
_cell.length_a   1.000
_cell.length_b   1.000
_cell.length_c   1.000
_cell.angle_alpha   90.00
_cell.angle_beta   90.00
_cell.angle_gamma   90.00
#
_symmetry.space_group_name_H-M   'P 1'
#
loop_
_entity.id
_entity.type
_entity.pdbx_description
1 polymer ?
#
loop_
_entity_poly.entity_id
_entity_poly.type
_entity_poly.pdbx_seq_one_letter_code
_entity_poly.pdbx_strand_id
1 'polypeptide(L)'
;MATQIKKSKPTSPGRRFRSWVSRDNLHKGDPHGPLLEKKNQKSGRNNQGRITTRHRGGGHKKHYRIIDFKRLKDGIPAKVETIEYDPNRSANIALLLYADGERTYIISPDGLKVGDTLLSGKDSPISSGNCMSLKDMPLGTVVHGIELFPGKGAQMARSAGTTAQILAIE
;
A
#
# COMPACT_ATOMS: atom_id res chain seq x y z
N MET A 1 -0.39 8.64 -13.59
CA MET A 1 0.79 8.64 -14.48
C MET A 1 0.95 7.24 -15.06
N ALA A 2 1.25 7.10 -16.35
CA ALA A 2 1.44 5.78 -16.94
C ALA A 2 2.63 5.05 -16.30
N THR A 3 2.41 3.81 -15.91
CA THR A 3 3.44 2.93 -15.37
C THR A 3 4.47 2.61 -16.45
N GLN A 4 5.70 3.09 -16.32
CA GLN A 4 6.76 2.79 -17.28
C GLN A 4 7.39 1.42 -16.98
N ILE A 5 7.39 0.54 -17.97
CA ILE A 5 8.05 -0.76 -17.90
C ILE A 5 9.45 -0.64 -18.49
N LYS A 6 10.48 -0.94 -17.69
CA LYS A 6 11.88 -1.04 -18.11
C LYS A 6 12.24 -2.49 -18.40
N LYS A 7 13.04 -2.71 -19.45
CA LYS A 7 13.59 -4.03 -19.83
C LYS A 7 15.11 -4.04 -19.66
N SER A 8 15.65 -5.17 -19.26
CA SER A 8 17.11 -5.36 -19.21
C SER A 8 17.71 -5.54 -20.62
N LYS A 9 18.98 -5.14 -20.79
CA LYS A 9 19.75 -5.55 -21.98
C LYS A 9 19.91 -7.08 -21.99
N PRO A 10 19.77 -7.76 -23.14
CA PRO A 10 19.80 -9.23 -23.24
C PRO A 10 21.23 -9.79 -23.18
N THR A 11 21.97 -9.50 -22.12
CA THR A 11 23.38 -9.89 -21.94
C THR A 11 23.59 -11.31 -21.42
N SER A 12 22.54 -11.92 -20.85
CA SER A 12 22.56 -13.30 -20.35
C SER A 12 21.15 -13.92 -20.44
N PRO A 13 21.01 -15.27 -20.41
CA PRO A 13 19.73 -15.94 -20.48
C PRO A 13 18.72 -15.42 -19.44
N GLY A 14 19.13 -15.23 -18.19
CA GLY A 14 18.27 -14.72 -17.11
C GLY A 14 17.87 -13.25 -17.25
N ARG A 15 18.64 -12.44 -18.00
CA ARG A 15 18.33 -11.01 -18.23
C ARG A 15 17.50 -10.77 -19.48
N ARG A 16 17.49 -11.69 -20.43
CA ARG A 16 16.83 -11.56 -21.74
C ARG A 16 15.35 -11.19 -21.63
N PHE A 17 14.63 -11.81 -20.71
CA PHE A 17 13.18 -11.62 -20.53
C PHE A 17 12.84 -10.82 -19.28
N ARG A 18 13.86 -10.29 -18.58
CA ARG A 18 13.61 -9.52 -17.35
C ARG A 18 13.01 -8.17 -17.67
N SER A 19 11.84 -7.91 -17.11
CA SER A 19 11.20 -6.59 -17.10
C SER A 19 10.83 -6.21 -15.67
N TRP A 20 10.75 -4.91 -15.40
CA TRP A 20 10.31 -4.38 -14.11
C TRP A 20 9.65 -3.02 -14.27
N VAL A 21 8.81 -2.67 -13.30
CA VAL A 21 8.18 -1.35 -13.23
C VAL A 21 9.22 -0.31 -12.81
N SER A 22 9.28 0.83 -13.52
CA SER A 22 10.13 1.96 -13.13
C SER A 22 9.70 2.51 -11.78
N ARG A 23 10.68 2.91 -10.97
CA ARG A 23 10.48 3.55 -9.67
C ARG A 23 10.98 4.99 -9.67
N ASP A 24 11.12 5.60 -10.83
CA ASP A 24 11.73 6.92 -10.97
C ASP A 24 10.90 8.01 -10.31
N ASN A 25 9.59 7.80 -10.22
CA ASN A 25 8.62 8.73 -9.64
C ASN A 25 8.40 8.53 -8.12
N LEU A 26 9.06 7.52 -7.52
CA LEU A 26 8.94 7.25 -6.10
C LEU A 26 10.02 7.97 -5.31
N HIS A 27 9.70 8.28 -4.07
CA HIS A 27 10.67 8.84 -3.12
C HIS A 27 11.88 7.91 -2.98
N LYS A 28 13.09 8.47 -3.04
CA LYS A 28 14.35 7.73 -2.99
C LYS A 28 15.05 7.80 -1.63
N GLY A 29 14.50 8.59 -0.71
CA GLY A 29 15.02 8.72 0.64
C GLY A 29 14.66 7.54 1.54
N ASP A 30 15.11 7.61 2.78
CA ASP A 30 14.81 6.61 3.80
C ASP A 30 13.33 6.68 4.22
N PRO A 31 12.73 5.53 4.55
CA PRO A 31 11.36 5.50 5.06
C PRO A 31 11.26 6.10 6.46
N HIS A 32 10.07 6.56 6.84
CA HIS A 32 9.83 7.17 8.15
C HIS A 32 10.10 6.20 9.30
N GLY A 33 11.17 6.43 10.06
CA GLY A 33 11.70 5.52 11.08
C GLY A 33 10.69 5.04 12.12
N PRO A 34 9.87 5.93 12.75
CA PRO A 34 8.89 5.54 13.75
C PRO A 34 7.83 4.54 13.26
N LEU A 35 7.57 4.48 11.95
CA LEU A 35 6.61 3.56 11.34
C LEU A 35 7.25 2.28 10.79
N LEU A 36 8.48 1.97 11.23
CA LEU A 36 9.19 0.76 10.83
C LEU A 36 9.25 -0.26 11.96
N GLU A 37 8.92 -1.49 11.64
CA GLU A 37 9.08 -2.63 12.53
C GLU A 37 10.11 -3.62 11.99
N LYS A 38 10.85 -4.25 12.91
CA LYS A 38 11.78 -5.31 12.56
C LYS A 38 11.02 -6.58 12.20
N LYS A 39 11.21 -7.05 10.97
CA LYS A 39 10.61 -8.30 10.52
C LYS A 39 11.58 -9.47 10.73
N ASN A 40 11.36 -10.26 11.77
CA ASN A 40 12.13 -11.48 12.00
C ASN A 40 11.62 -12.61 11.09
N GLN A 41 12.53 -13.16 10.28
CA GLN A 41 12.23 -14.31 9.42
C GLN A 41 12.60 -15.61 10.14
N LYS A 42 11.63 -16.49 10.35
CA LYS A 42 11.86 -17.84 10.91
C LYS A 42 12.40 -18.83 9.88
N SER A 43 12.36 -18.49 8.58
CA SER A 43 12.90 -19.26 7.46
C SER A 43 12.52 -20.75 7.49
N GLY A 44 11.26 -21.05 7.82
CA GLY A 44 10.73 -22.42 7.86
C GLY A 44 11.27 -23.27 9.03
N ARG A 45 11.90 -22.69 10.05
CA ARG A 45 12.39 -23.38 11.23
C ARG A 45 11.33 -23.36 12.34
N ASN A 46 11.27 -24.47 13.11
CA ASN A 46 10.46 -24.59 14.33
C ASN A 46 11.17 -23.93 15.53
N ASN A 47 10.60 -24.12 16.74
CA ASN A 47 11.20 -23.65 18.01
C ASN A 47 12.55 -24.29 18.33
N GLN A 48 12.83 -25.51 17.82
CA GLN A 48 14.11 -26.22 17.98
C GLN A 48 15.13 -25.85 16.88
N GLY A 49 14.82 -24.93 15.97
CA GLY A 49 15.69 -24.53 14.86
C GLY A 49 15.73 -25.51 13.68
N ARG A 50 14.95 -26.60 13.70
CA ARG A 50 14.90 -27.58 12.61
C ARG A 50 13.99 -27.08 11.49
N ILE A 51 14.36 -27.37 10.23
CA ILE A 51 13.55 -27.05 9.06
C ILE A 51 12.32 -27.96 9.04
N THR A 52 11.15 -27.38 9.29
CA THR A 52 9.85 -28.05 9.19
C THR A 52 9.09 -27.73 7.92
N THR A 53 9.38 -26.57 7.32
CA THR A 53 8.80 -26.15 6.05
C THR A 53 9.93 -25.78 5.09
N ARG A 54 10.11 -26.58 4.04
CA ARG A 54 11.13 -26.35 3.01
C ARG A 54 10.78 -25.14 2.11
N HIS A 55 11.77 -24.64 1.39
CA HIS A 55 11.63 -23.53 0.42
C HIS A 55 11.13 -22.21 1.04
N ARG A 56 11.41 -21.98 2.33
CA ARG A 56 11.12 -20.74 3.04
C ARG A 56 12.40 -20.06 3.50
N GLY A 57 12.39 -18.72 3.45
CA GLY A 57 13.53 -17.90 3.87
C GLY A 57 14.37 -17.41 2.71
N GLY A 58 15.53 -16.84 3.01
CA GLY A 58 16.40 -16.15 2.05
C GLY A 58 15.87 -14.77 1.66
N GLY A 59 16.52 -14.17 0.66
CA GLY A 59 16.22 -12.84 0.18
C GLY A 59 16.80 -11.71 1.05
N HIS A 60 16.65 -10.49 0.59
CA HIS A 60 17.18 -9.30 1.27
C HIS A 60 16.41 -9.02 2.57
N LYS A 61 17.11 -8.59 3.62
CA LYS A 61 16.51 -8.16 4.90
C LYS A 61 15.55 -6.98 4.66
N LYS A 62 14.34 -7.07 5.24
CA LYS A 62 13.27 -6.09 5.04
C LYS A 62 12.75 -5.62 6.39
N HIS A 63 12.46 -4.32 6.49
CA HIS A 63 11.65 -3.76 7.56
C HIS A 63 10.18 -3.78 7.15
N TYR A 64 9.30 -4.05 8.10
CA TYR A 64 7.86 -3.91 7.89
C TYR A 64 7.47 -2.44 8.04
N ARG A 65 6.56 -1.94 7.20
CA ARG A 65 5.95 -0.62 7.32
C ARG A 65 4.59 -0.78 7.96
N ILE A 66 4.37 -0.05 9.04
CA ILE A 66 3.07 -0.01 9.71
C ILE A 66 2.14 0.79 8.81
N ILE A 67 1.11 0.11 8.28
CA ILE A 67 0.12 0.72 7.40
C ILE A 67 -1.18 0.90 8.17
N ASP A 68 -1.74 2.08 8.07
CA ASP A 68 -3.07 2.36 8.58
C ASP A 68 -4.13 1.78 7.63
N PHE A 69 -4.66 0.61 8.00
CA PHE A 69 -5.74 -0.04 7.28
C PHE A 69 -7.13 0.38 7.76
N LYS A 70 -7.22 1.07 8.90
CA LYS A 70 -8.49 1.41 9.53
C LYS A 70 -8.97 2.81 9.17
N ARG A 71 -8.03 3.74 8.94
CA ARG A 71 -8.35 5.13 8.62
C ARG A 71 -9.31 5.78 9.63
N LEU A 72 -9.02 5.66 10.92
CA LEU A 72 -9.92 6.07 12.01
C LEU A 72 -9.98 7.59 12.23
N LYS A 73 -9.15 8.38 11.58
CA LYS A 73 -9.12 9.85 11.74
C LYS A 73 -10.12 10.51 10.80
N ASP A 74 -11.39 10.46 11.18
CA ASP A 74 -12.48 11.09 10.42
C ASP A 74 -12.42 12.62 10.55
N GLY A 75 -12.71 13.32 9.45
CA GLY A 75 -12.78 14.78 9.40
C GLY A 75 -11.45 15.53 9.49
N ILE A 76 -10.33 14.84 9.74
CA ILE A 76 -9.01 15.48 9.81
C ILE A 76 -8.32 15.38 8.44
N PRO A 77 -8.01 16.52 7.78
CA PRO A 77 -7.31 16.48 6.51
C PRO A 77 -5.87 16.01 6.68
N ALA A 78 -5.43 15.17 5.74
CA ALA A 78 -4.06 14.67 5.66
C ALA A 78 -3.45 15.01 4.31
N LYS A 79 -2.23 15.54 4.30
CA LYS A 79 -1.48 15.85 3.08
C LYS A 79 -0.53 14.69 2.74
N VAL A 80 -0.45 14.32 1.47
CA VAL A 80 0.53 13.34 0.97
C VAL A 80 1.92 13.98 0.95
N GLU A 81 2.83 13.54 1.83
CA GLU A 81 4.22 14.01 1.87
C GLU A 81 5.08 13.29 0.82
N THR A 82 5.02 11.94 0.80
CA THR A 82 5.83 11.13 -0.12
C THR A 82 5.04 9.91 -0.62
N ILE A 83 5.45 9.37 -1.79
CA ILE A 83 5.01 8.07 -2.28
C ILE A 83 6.24 7.19 -2.37
N GLU A 84 6.21 6.04 -1.69
CA GLU A 84 7.36 5.19 -1.44
C GLU A 84 7.15 3.76 -1.93
N TYR A 85 8.27 3.09 -2.22
CA TYR A 85 8.28 1.65 -2.49
C TYR A 85 8.29 0.86 -1.18
N ASP A 86 7.38 -0.11 -1.06
CA ASP A 86 7.40 -1.08 0.05
C ASP A 86 7.84 -2.46 -0.44
N PRO A 87 8.95 -3.04 0.08
CA PRO A 87 9.41 -4.37 -0.29
C PRO A 87 8.52 -5.51 0.24
N ASN A 88 7.51 -5.21 1.08
CA ASN A 88 6.63 -6.21 1.67
C ASN A 88 5.35 -6.46 0.85
N ARG A 89 5.03 -5.56 -0.07
CA ARG A 89 3.81 -5.62 -0.89
C ARG A 89 4.07 -5.21 -2.33
N SER A 90 3.14 -5.52 -3.21
CA SER A 90 3.21 -5.13 -4.62
C SER A 90 2.81 -3.68 -4.87
N ALA A 91 1.88 -3.15 -4.04
CA ALA A 91 1.44 -1.75 -4.13
C ALA A 91 2.45 -0.81 -3.47
N ASN A 92 2.58 0.41 -4.01
CA ASN A 92 3.29 1.49 -3.36
C ASN A 92 2.52 1.98 -2.13
N ILE A 93 3.21 2.70 -1.24
CA ILE A 93 2.64 3.30 -0.05
C ILE A 93 2.80 4.81 -0.12
N ALA A 94 1.89 5.55 0.51
CA ALA A 94 1.97 7.00 0.67
C ALA A 94 2.11 7.36 2.14
N LEU A 95 3.05 8.24 2.45
CA LEU A 95 3.20 8.84 3.77
C LEU A 95 2.27 10.05 3.84
N LEU A 96 1.38 10.04 4.79
CA LEU A 96 0.45 11.12 5.08
C LEU A 96 0.91 11.92 6.29
N LEU A 97 0.79 13.23 6.22
CA LEU A 97 0.89 14.16 7.33
C LEU A 97 -0.50 14.72 7.61
N TYR A 98 -1.06 14.37 8.76
CA TYR A 98 -2.33 14.92 9.24
C TYR A 98 -2.15 16.34 9.77
N ALA A 99 -3.25 17.12 9.82
CA ALA A 99 -3.24 18.47 10.35
C ALA A 99 -2.84 18.55 11.83
N ASP A 100 -2.99 17.46 12.58
CA ASP A 100 -2.55 17.31 13.98
C ASP A 100 -1.05 16.97 14.13
N GLY A 101 -0.31 16.85 13.02
CA GLY A 101 1.12 16.55 13.00
C GLY A 101 1.47 15.06 13.00
N GLU A 102 0.48 14.16 13.12
CA GLU A 102 0.75 12.72 13.06
C GLU A 102 1.02 12.27 11.63
N ARG A 103 1.98 11.33 11.49
CA ARG A 103 2.30 10.69 10.23
C ARG A 103 1.84 9.24 10.21
N THR A 104 1.24 8.83 9.10
CA THR A 104 0.83 7.43 8.89
C THR A 104 1.11 7.00 7.45
N TYR A 105 1.33 5.69 7.25
CA TYR A 105 1.37 5.13 5.90
C TYR A 105 0.01 4.60 5.49
N ILE A 106 -0.36 4.82 4.24
CA ILE A 106 -1.49 4.18 3.58
C ILE A 106 -1.04 3.44 2.31
N ILE A 107 -1.88 2.54 1.79
CA ILE A 107 -1.68 2.03 0.43
C ILE A 107 -1.98 3.16 -0.55
N SER A 108 -1.04 3.43 -1.46
CA SER A 108 -1.22 4.46 -2.48
C SER A 108 -2.17 3.97 -3.57
N PRO A 109 -3.34 4.59 -3.76
CA PRO A 109 -4.18 4.33 -4.92
C PRO A 109 -3.56 4.86 -6.21
N ASP A 110 -4.10 4.42 -7.33
CA ASP A 110 -3.69 4.96 -8.64
C ASP A 110 -4.14 6.42 -8.78
N GLY A 111 -3.29 7.21 -9.43
CA GLY A 111 -3.55 8.64 -9.65
C GLY A 111 -3.19 9.56 -8.49
N LEU A 112 -2.88 9.04 -7.29
CA LEU A 112 -2.45 9.86 -6.14
C LEU A 112 -1.13 10.57 -6.42
N LYS A 113 -1.02 11.83 -6.00
CA LYS A 113 0.19 12.65 -6.16
C LYS A 113 0.67 13.20 -4.82
N VAL A 114 1.96 13.50 -4.75
CA VAL A 114 2.53 14.23 -3.62
C VAL A 114 1.91 15.63 -3.58
N GLY A 115 1.46 16.05 -2.41
CA GLY A 115 0.77 17.31 -2.17
C GLY A 115 -0.75 17.22 -2.16
N ASP A 116 -1.35 16.12 -2.63
CA ASP A 116 -2.80 15.90 -2.55
C ASP A 116 -3.26 15.88 -1.10
N THR A 117 -4.47 16.39 -0.86
CA THR A 117 -5.12 16.36 0.46
C THR A 117 -6.17 15.26 0.48
N LEU A 118 -6.12 14.40 1.49
CA LEU A 118 -7.03 13.28 1.69
C LEU A 118 -7.89 13.47 2.94
N LEU A 119 -9.10 12.98 2.87
CA LEU A 119 -10.05 12.97 3.98
C LEU A 119 -10.58 11.56 4.23
N SER A 120 -10.95 11.31 5.47
CA SER A 120 -11.70 10.12 5.89
C SER A 120 -13.00 10.56 6.55
N GLY A 121 -14.03 9.72 6.48
CA GLY A 121 -15.32 9.98 7.10
C GLY A 121 -16.45 10.19 6.10
N LYS A 122 -17.66 10.35 6.65
CA LYS A 122 -18.90 10.40 5.87
C LYS A 122 -18.96 11.57 4.88
N ASP A 123 -18.45 12.73 5.28
CA ASP A 123 -18.51 13.96 4.50
C ASP A 123 -17.31 14.13 3.53
N SER A 124 -16.53 13.08 3.36
CA SER A 124 -15.38 13.09 2.44
C SER A 124 -15.85 13.15 0.99
N PRO A 125 -15.23 13.98 0.13
CA PRO A 125 -15.53 13.97 -1.30
C PRO A 125 -15.11 12.64 -1.94
N ILE A 126 -15.82 12.24 -3.01
CA ILE A 126 -15.52 11.03 -3.76
C ILE A 126 -14.31 11.29 -4.65
N SER A 127 -13.13 11.12 -4.10
CA SER A 127 -11.85 11.26 -4.81
C SER A 127 -10.86 10.19 -4.43
N SER A 128 -9.89 9.96 -5.32
CA SER A 128 -8.88 8.92 -5.12
C SER A 128 -8.08 9.14 -3.84
N GLY A 129 -8.05 8.12 -2.96
CA GLY A 129 -7.34 8.15 -1.68
C GLY A 129 -8.19 8.53 -0.47
N ASN A 130 -9.40 9.04 -0.65
CA ASN A 130 -10.34 9.26 0.44
C ASN A 130 -10.93 7.94 0.96
N CYS A 131 -11.42 7.95 2.18
CA CYS A 131 -12.01 6.79 2.85
C CYS A 131 -13.40 7.14 3.36
N MET A 132 -14.39 6.32 2.99
CA MET A 132 -15.77 6.47 3.45
C MET A 132 -16.51 5.13 3.49
N SER A 133 -17.69 5.13 4.05
CA SER A 133 -18.60 3.98 4.10
C SER A 133 -19.09 3.61 2.70
N LEU A 134 -19.14 2.32 2.36
CA LEU A 134 -19.62 1.87 1.05
C LEU A 134 -21.07 2.30 0.75
N LYS A 135 -21.90 2.39 1.78
CA LYS A 135 -23.30 2.85 1.66
C LYS A 135 -23.44 4.30 1.20
N ASP A 136 -22.41 5.13 1.42
CA ASP A 136 -22.42 6.56 1.08
C ASP A 136 -21.79 6.82 -0.30
N MET A 137 -21.33 5.75 -0.99
CA MET A 137 -20.73 5.84 -2.33
C MET A 137 -21.77 5.56 -3.43
N PRO A 138 -21.72 6.25 -4.59
CA PRO A 138 -22.60 5.97 -5.70
C PRO A 138 -22.27 4.63 -6.36
N LEU A 139 -23.28 4.04 -7.01
CA LEU A 139 -23.11 2.86 -7.85
C LEU A 139 -22.12 3.12 -8.99
N GLY A 140 -21.37 2.09 -9.37
CA GLY A 140 -20.35 2.18 -10.39
C GLY A 140 -19.01 2.69 -9.91
N THR A 141 -18.89 3.19 -8.66
CA THR A 141 -17.61 3.65 -8.11
C THR A 141 -16.60 2.51 -7.99
N VAL A 142 -15.38 2.75 -8.46
CA VAL A 142 -14.26 1.82 -8.33
C VAL A 142 -13.55 2.09 -7.03
N VAL A 143 -13.42 1.06 -6.19
CA VAL A 143 -12.89 1.13 -4.83
C VAL A 143 -11.75 0.14 -4.61
N HIS A 144 -10.95 0.38 -3.56
CA HIS A 144 -9.90 -0.51 -3.07
C HIS A 144 -9.88 -0.50 -1.53
N GLY A 145 -9.11 -1.42 -0.93
CA GLY A 145 -8.96 -1.44 0.53
C GLY A 145 -10.27 -1.68 1.28
N ILE A 146 -11.05 -2.68 0.86
CA ILE A 146 -12.40 -2.93 1.38
C ILE A 146 -12.33 -3.72 2.68
N GLU A 147 -13.12 -3.30 3.66
CA GLU A 147 -13.35 -4.04 4.91
C GLU A 147 -14.41 -5.14 4.71
N LEU A 148 -14.22 -6.28 5.36
CA LEU A 148 -15.25 -7.33 5.43
C LEU A 148 -16.27 -7.06 6.55
N PHE A 149 -15.83 -6.42 7.63
CA PHE A 149 -16.67 -5.98 8.74
C PHE A 149 -16.28 -4.54 9.09
N PRO A 150 -17.24 -3.68 9.39
CA PRO A 150 -16.97 -2.29 9.77
C PRO A 150 -15.94 -2.17 10.91
N GLY A 151 -14.94 -1.31 10.75
CA GLY A 151 -13.91 -1.05 11.75
C GLY A 151 -12.80 -2.11 11.87
N LYS A 152 -12.86 -3.21 11.09
CA LYS A 152 -11.82 -4.24 11.11
C LYS A 152 -10.54 -3.82 10.38
N GLY A 153 -10.65 -2.87 9.48
CA GLY A 153 -9.58 -2.44 8.59
C GLY A 153 -9.59 -3.16 7.24
N ALA A 154 -9.02 -2.53 6.24
CA ALA A 154 -8.99 -3.00 4.87
C ALA A 154 -8.41 -4.42 4.75
N GLN A 155 -9.13 -5.32 4.07
CA GLN A 155 -8.73 -6.72 3.88
C GLN A 155 -8.70 -7.12 2.40
N MET A 156 -9.61 -6.64 1.57
CA MET A 156 -9.71 -6.97 0.14
C MET A 156 -9.17 -5.83 -0.73
N ALA A 157 -8.84 -6.16 -1.99
CA ALA A 157 -8.33 -5.22 -2.99
C ALA A 157 -7.16 -4.34 -2.50
N ARG A 158 -6.11 -4.96 -1.93
CA ARG A 158 -4.91 -4.28 -1.38
C ARG A 158 -3.66 -4.42 -2.23
N SER A 159 -3.65 -5.34 -3.18
CA SER A 159 -2.49 -5.55 -4.06
C SER A 159 -2.50 -4.59 -5.24
N ALA A 160 -1.33 -4.32 -5.83
CA ALA A 160 -1.28 -3.51 -7.03
C ALA A 160 -2.14 -4.12 -8.15
N GLY A 161 -2.90 -3.27 -8.85
CA GLY A 161 -3.78 -3.68 -9.95
C GLY A 161 -5.08 -4.35 -9.52
N THR A 162 -5.38 -4.44 -8.22
CA THR A 162 -6.66 -4.98 -7.75
C THR A 162 -7.65 -3.86 -7.46
N THR A 163 -8.85 -4.01 -7.96
CA THR A 163 -9.98 -3.09 -7.76
C THR A 163 -11.25 -3.88 -7.51
N ALA A 164 -12.26 -3.21 -6.98
CA ALA A 164 -13.63 -3.69 -6.93
C ALA A 164 -14.57 -2.56 -7.35
N GLN A 165 -15.73 -2.89 -7.87
CA GLN A 165 -16.74 -1.92 -8.29
C GLN A 165 -18.03 -2.16 -7.51
N ILE A 166 -18.69 -1.09 -7.08
CA ILE A 166 -19.97 -1.15 -6.39
C ILE A 166 -21.04 -1.35 -7.45
N LEU A 167 -21.69 -2.52 -7.46
CA LEU A 167 -22.74 -2.88 -8.43
C LEU A 167 -24.14 -2.59 -7.90
N ALA A 168 -24.37 -2.88 -6.62
CA ALA A 168 -25.65 -2.67 -5.94
C ALA A 168 -25.44 -2.32 -4.47
N ILE A 169 -26.39 -1.62 -3.89
CA ILE A 169 -26.49 -1.31 -2.45
C ILE A 169 -27.90 -1.71 -2.05
N GLU A 170 -28.03 -2.64 -1.10
CA GLU A 170 -29.28 -3.10 -0.50
C GLU A 170 -29.57 -2.37 0.82
#